data_58f01246869b3d3de19a094f06693a6b
#
_entry.id   58f01246869b3d3de19a094f06693a6b
#
_cell.length_a   1.000
_cell.length_b   1.000
_cell.length_c   1.000
_cell.angle_alpha   90.00
_cell.angle_beta   90.00
_cell.angle_gamma   90.00
#
_symmetry.space_group_name_H-M   'P 1'
#
loop_
_entity.id
_entity.type
_entity.pdbx_description
1 polymer ?
#
loop_
_entity_poly.entity_id
_entity_poly.type
_entity_poly.pdbx_seq_one_letter_code
_entity_poly.pdbx_strand_id
1 'polypeptide(L)'
;MQRRQERKAESAAGQGRDELDQQNARAYALLSPALVSLALFLVAPIIFVIIYSFWLRTAEGLDVPAFQFGNWIAVATDYYYWLGLYSTFKMSLITTAACAAVGYPTAYFLARIRFGNKALLLFLLFLPFWVSYIIRTMAWISVLGKTGAVNTALIALGIIDEPLAMLYNDFSVVMGLVYFLLPYMIINIYVSLDGIDRNLEASARTLGCSPWQTFREVTLPLSLPGLGAGCMLCFVLAAGSYVTPRLLGGPDTLFFPDLIYEAIISQLDWPTGSVLSVILLLSLGLLVAVYNRFMSLSDIYRSFAR
;
A
#
# COMPACT_ATOMS: atom_id res chain seq x y z
N MET A 1 -61.09 13.44 20.41
CA MET A 1 -60.42 13.35 19.08
C MET A 1 -58.90 13.25 19.20
N GLN A 2 -58.22 13.96 20.08
CA GLN A 2 -56.74 13.94 20.25
C GLN A 2 -56.14 12.56 20.54
N ARG A 3 -56.71 11.83 21.50
CA ARG A 3 -56.20 10.45 21.87
C ARG A 3 -56.26 9.43 20.70
N ARG A 4 -57.14 9.62 19.73
CA ARG A 4 -57.20 8.77 18.51
C ARG A 4 -56.11 9.13 17.51
N GLN A 5 -55.70 10.38 17.44
CA GLN A 5 -54.58 10.81 16.58
C GLN A 5 -53.25 10.40 17.15
N GLU A 6 -53.06 10.47 18.47
CA GLU A 6 -51.82 10.03 19.15
C GLU A 6 -51.60 8.52 18.95
N ARG A 7 -52.64 7.68 19.14
CA ARG A 7 -52.54 6.22 18.90
C ARG A 7 -52.26 5.87 17.42
N LYS A 8 -52.75 6.64 16.46
CA LYS A 8 -52.42 6.45 15.04
C LYS A 8 -50.98 6.84 14.73
N ALA A 9 -50.46 7.90 15.35
CA ALA A 9 -49.09 8.31 15.21
C ALA A 9 -48.10 7.30 15.86
N GLU A 10 -48.42 6.78 17.03
CA GLU A 10 -47.64 5.71 17.68
C GLU A 10 -47.63 4.39 16.88
N SER A 11 -48.78 4.00 16.32
CA SER A 11 -48.88 2.82 15.46
C SER A 11 -48.12 2.97 14.15
N ALA A 12 -48.12 4.14 13.53
CA ALA A 12 -47.35 4.44 12.33
C ALA A 12 -45.84 4.49 12.61
N ALA A 13 -45.42 5.02 13.76
CA ALA A 13 -44.04 5.02 14.19
C ALA A 13 -43.52 3.61 14.52
N GLY A 14 -44.38 2.74 15.10
CA GLY A 14 -44.07 1.32 15.33
C GLY A 14 -43.90 0.56 14.03
N GLN A 15 -44.83 0.71 13.07
CA GLN A 15 -44.74 0.06 11.76
C GLN A 15 -43.49 0.49 10.99
N GLY A 16 -43.11 1.77 11.03
CA GLY A 16 -41.89 2.25 10.37
C GLY A 16 -40.60 1.67 10.98
N ARG A 17 -40.58 1.42 12.30
CA ARG A 17 -39.44 0.73 12.95
C ARG A 17 -39.37 -0.74 12.56
N ASP A 18 -40.48 -1.45 12.55
CA ASP A 18 -40.53 -2.85 12.15
C ASP A 18 -40.13 -3.06 10.67
N GLU A 19 -40.50 -2.13 9.79
CA GLU A 19 -40.08 -2.15 8.38
C GLU A 19 -38.58 -1.90 8.22
N LEU A 20 -38.02 -0.95 8.98
CA LEU A 20 -36.57 -0.69 8.99
C LEU A 20 -35.77 -1.89 9.53
N ASP A 21 -36.27 -2.52 10.59
CA ASP A 21 -35.61 -3.69 11.18
C ASP A 21 -35.70 -4.90 10.24
N GLN A 22 -36.80 -5.08 9.52
CA GLN A 22 -36.90 -6.12 8.48
C GLN A 22 -36.00 -5.82 7.27
N GLN A 23 -35.88 -4.58 6.84
CA GLN A 23 -34.94 -4.19 5.77
C GLN A 23 -33.51 -4.42 6.18
N ASN A 24 -33.13 -4.04 7.42
CA ASN A 24 -31.80 -4.29 7.96
C ASN A 24 -31.53 -5.79 8.08
N ALA A 25 -32.47 -6.59 8.58
CA ALA A 25 -32.30 -8.04 8.68
C ALA A 25 -32.10 -8.70 7.31
N ARG A 26 -32.84 -8.26 6.27
CA ARG A 26 -32.64 -8.74 4.90
C ARG A 26 -31.29 -8.31 4.32
N ALA A 27 -30.85 -7.07 4.60
CA ALA A 27 -29.53 -6.58 4.21
C ALA A 27 -28.41 -7.41 4.85
N TYR A 28 -28.50 -7.69 6.16
CA TYR A 28 -27.53 -8.56 6.86
C TYR A 28 -27.58 -10.01 6.34
N ALA A 29 -28.75 -10.55 6.03
CA ALA A 29 -28.87 -11.88 5.46
C ALA A 29 -28.23 -11.97 4.05
N LEU A 30 -28.39 -10.94 3.22
CA LEU A 30 -27.74 -10.87 1.90
C LEU A 30 -26.23 -10.65 1.98
N LEU A 31 -25.76 -9.93 3.00
CA LEU A 31 -24.33 -9.69 3.23
C LEU A 31 -23.64 -10.86 3.95
N SER A 32 -24.40 -11.72 4.65
CA SER A 32 -23.84 -12.78 5.48
C SER A 32 -22.90 -13.74 4.76
N PRO A 33 -23.15 -14.19 3.51
CA PRO A 33 -22.21 -15.08 2.82
C PRO A 33 -20.86 -14.40 2.56
N ALA A 34 -20.88 -13.11 2.21
CA ALA A 34 -19.66 -12.34 1.99
C ALA A 34 -18.91 -12.09 3.30
N LEU A 35 -19.63 -11.74 4.39
CA LEU A 35 -19.04 -11.52 5.71
C LEU A 35 -18.45 -12.82 6.31
N VAL A 36 -19.16 -13.95 6.16
CA VAL A 36 -18.66 -15.26 6.59
C VAL A 36 -17.42 -15.66 5.80
N SER A 37 -17.43 -15.47 4.49
CA SER A 37 -16.26 -15.73 3.65
C SER A 37 -15.06 -14.86 4.05
N LEU A 38 -15.27 -13.58 4.28
CA LEU A 38 -14.24 -12.65 4.72
C LEU A 38 -13.72 -13.02 6.12
N ALA A 39 -14.59 -13.38 7.06
CA ALA A 39 -14.20 -13.82 8.40
C ALA A 39 -13.37 -15.12 8.32
N LEU A 40 -13.79 -16.08 7.52
CA LEU A 40 -13.12 -17.37 7.41
C LEU A 40 -11.75 -17.26 6.73
N PHE A 41 -11.64 -16.53 5.63
CA PHE A 41 -10.41 -16.49 4.84
C PHE A 41 -9.45 -15.37 5.21
N LEU A 42 -9.92 -14.31 5.87
CA LEU A 42 -9.06 -13.21 6.32
C LEU A 42 -8.78 -13.28 7.83
N VAL A 43 -9.83 -13.35 8.65
CA VAL A 43 -9.68 -13.21 10.11
C VAL A 43 -9.16 -14.49 10.75
N ALA A 44 -9.63 -15.66 10.32
CA ALA A 44 -9.19 -16.92 10.90
C ALA A 44 -7.67 -17.19 10.74
N PRO A 45 -7.04 -16.97 9.56
CA PRO A 45 -5.59 -17.11 9.44
C PRO A 45 -4.81 -16.12 10.32
N ILE A 46 -5.29 -14.88 10.46
CA ILE A 46 -4.65 -13.88 11.33
C ILE A 46 -4.71 -14.34 12.79
N ILE A 47 -5.87 -14.80 13.26
CA ILE A 47 -6.02 -15.35 14.61
C ILE A 47 -5.09 -16.54 14.80
N PHE A 48 -5.01 -17.43 13.82
CA PHE A 48 -4.11 -18.59 13.86
C PHE A 48 -2.64 -18.16 14.03
N VAL A 49 -2.16 -17.20 13.26
CA VAL A 49 -0.79 -16.65 13.40
C VAL A 49 -0.59 -16.02 14.78
N ILE A 50 -1.58 -15.28 15.30
CA ILE A 50 -1.50 -14.71 16.66
C ILE A 50 -1.39 -15.81 17.71
N ILE A 51 -2.19 -16.86 17.64
CA ILE A 51 -2.14 -18.00 18.58
C ILE A 51 -0.79 -18.71 18.47
N TYR A 52 -0.31 -18.94 17.24
CA TYR A 52 0.94 -19.64 16.98
C TYR A 52 2.17 -18.88 17.52
N SER A 53 2.10 -17.55 17.63
CA SER A 53 3.16 -16.72 18.20
C SER A 53 3.48 -17.04 19.69
N PHE A 54 2.53 -17.66 20.39
CA PHE A 54 2.69 -18.08 21.80
C PHE A 54 3.13 -19.54 21.95
N TRP A 55 3.27 -20.30 20.86
CA TRP A 55 3.69 -21.70 20.95
C TRP A 55 5.18 -21.81 21.28
N LEU A 56 5.53 -22.94 21.93
CA LEU A 56 6.90 -23.25 22.28
C LEU A 56 7.57 -24.02 21.15
N ARG A 57 8.74 -23.57 20.74
CA ARG A 57 9.64 -24.37 19.91
C ARG A 57 10.58 -25.15 20.83
N THR A 58 10.57 -26.48 20.72
CA THR A 58 11.44 -27.35 21.49
C THR A 58 12.87 -27.35 20.92
N ALA A 59 13.86 -27.77 21.70
CA ALA A 59 15.24 -27.92 21.25
C ALA A 59 15.38 -28.91 20.05
N GLU A 60 14.40 -29.81 19.88
CA GLU A 60 14.33 -30.77 18.78
C GLU A 60 13.70 -30.17 17.51
N GLY A 61 13.30 -28.90 17.54
CA GLY A 61 12.67 -28.20 16.42
C GLY A 61 11.19 -28.48 16.23
N LEU A 62 10.51 -29.05 17.24
CA LEU A 62 9.06 -29.29 17.23
C LEU A 62 8.32 -28.13 17.84
N ASP A 63 7.21 -27.72 17.21
CA ASP A 63 6.34 -26.68 17.72
C ASP A 63 5.23 -27.33 18.57
N VAL A 64 5.20 -26.98 19.85
CA VAL A 64 4.26 -27.53 20.84
C VAL A 64 3.28 -26.45 21.28
N PRO A 65 1.96 -26.74 21.31
CA PRO A 65 0.98 -25.80 21.85
C PRO A 65 1.32 -25.41 23.29
N ALA A 66 1.63 -24.15 23.51
CA ALA A 66 1.92 -23.59 24.81
C ALA A 66 1.45 -22.14 24.82
N PHE A 67 1.23 -21.58 26.01
CA PHE A 67 0.96 -20.15 26.14
C PHE A 67 2.15 -19.50 26.86
N GLN A 68 3.11 -19.00 26.06
CA GLN A 68 4.34 -18.41 26.58
C GLN A 68 4.70 -17.10 25.85
N PHE A 69 5.40 -16.22 26.57
CA PHE A 69 5.88 -14.95 26.04
C PHE A 69 7.37 -14.98 25.64
N GLY A 70 8.04 -16.13 25.73
CA GLY A 70 9.48 -16.26 25.47
C GLY A 70 9.88 -15.77 24.08
N ASN A 71 9.14 -16.14 23.03
CA ASN A 71 9.39 -15.69 21.65
C ASN A 71 9.23 -14.18 21.50
N TRP A 72 8.23 -13.59 22.16
CA TRP A 72 8.00 -12.14 22.16
C TRP A 72 9.15 -11.38 22.83
N ILE A 73 9.65 -11.87 23.97
CA ILE A 73 10.77 -11.29 24.68
C ILE A 73 12.04 -11.42 23.85
N ALA A 74 12.30 -12.59 23.26
CA ALA A 74 13.46 -12.83 22.41
C ALA A 74 13.49 -11.86 21.22
N VAL A 75 12.38 -11.72 20.49
CA VAL A 75 12.29 -10.79 19.36
C VAL A 75 12.36 -9.32 19.82
N ALA A 76 11.71 -8.97 20.93
CA ALA A 76 11.71 -7.59 21.43
C ALA A 76 13.07 -7.12 21.93
N THR A 77 13.92 -8.02 22.44
CA THR A 77 15.25 -7.72 22.94
C THR A 77 16.34 -7.80 21.89
N ASP A 78 16.08 -8.40 20.75
CA ASP A 78 17.06 -8.54 19.67
C ASP A 78 17.05 -7.31 18.76
N TYR A 79 18.14 -6.57 18.77
CA TYR A 79 18.34 -5.38 17.94
C TYR A 79 18.24 -5.68 16.43
N TYR A 80 18.56 -6.89 16.00
CA TYR A 80 18.55 -7.28 14.59
C TYR A 80 17.15 -7.15 13.96
N TYR A 81 16.11 -7.58 14.66
CA TYR A 81 14.72 -7.46 14.15
C TYR A 81 14.26 -6.00 14.07
N TRP A 82 14.63 -5.17 15.03
CA TRP A 82 14.30 -3.73 15.01
C TRP A 82 15.02 -2.98 13.89
N LEU A 83 16.29 -3.35 13.63
CA LEU A 83 17.04 -2.81 12.49
C LEU A 83 16.35 -3.21 11.16
N GLY A 84 15.87 -4.45 11.04
CA GLY A 84 15.10 -4.91 9.89
C GLY A 84 13.81 -4.13 9.69
N LEU A 85 13.06 -3.87 10.76
CA LEU A 85 11.84 -3.07 10.71
C LEU A 85 12.13 -1.62 10.28
N TYR A 86 13.14 -1.01 10.87
CA TYR A 86 13.57 0.34 10.49
C TYR A 86 14.02 0.42 9.03
N SER A 87 14.84 -0.52 8.57
CA SER A 87 15.31 -0.59 7.19
C SER A 87 14.15 -0.74 6.22
N THR A 88 13.18 -1.62 6.53
CA THR A 88 11.96 -1.82 5.73
C THR A 88 11.18 -0.51 5.60
N PHE A 89 10.94 0.21 6.69
CA PHE A 89 10.20 1.46 6.66
C PHE A 89 10.95 2.57 5.93
N LYS A 90 12.26 2.66 6.11
CA LYS A 90 13.14 3.59 5.39
C LYS A 90 13.05 3.34 3.88
N MET A 91 13.22 2.08 3.44
CA MET A 91 13.20 1.73 2.02
C MET A 91 11.81 1.91 1.41
N SER A 92 10.76 1.57 2.14
CA SER A 92 9.38 1.78 1.71
C SER A 92 9.06 3.27 1.54
N LEU A 93 9.59 4.13 2.43
CA LEU A 93 9.44 5.58 2.32
C LEU A 93 10.18 6.14 1.10
N ILE A 94 11.43 5.70 0.87
CA ILE A 94 12.22 6.11 -0.32
C ILE A 94 11.50 5.67 -1.59
N THR A 95 11.03 4.42 -1.64
CA THR A 95 10.26 3.89 -2.78
C THR A 95 8.99 4.69 -3.03
N THR A 96 8.23 4.99 -1.97
CA THR A 96 6.98 5.78 -2.07
C THR A 96 7.27 7.20 -2.57
N ALA A 97 8.30 7.84 -2.04
CA ALA A 97 8.72 9.18 -2.47
C ALA A 97 9.15 9.19 -3.95
N ALA A 98 9.92 8.17 -4.39
CA ALA A 98 10.30 8.01 -5.79
C ALA A 98 9.07 7.77 -6.70
N CYS A 99 8.14 6.91 -6.27
CA CYS A 99 6.88 6.70 -6.98
C CYS A 99 6.05 7.98 -7.09
N ALA A 100 5.98 8.79 -6.03
CA ALA A 100 5.27 10.06 -6.04
C ALA A 100 5.95 11.07 -6.97
N ALA A 101 7.28 11.17 -6.93
CA ALA A 101 8.05 12.10 -7.75
C ALA A 101 7.91 11.83 -9.26
N VAL A 102 7.88 10.56 -9.67
CA VAL A 102 7.70 10.15 -11.07
C VAL A 102 6.22 10.03 -11.44
N GLY A 103 5.41 9.51 -10.51
CA GLY A 103 4.00 9.21 -10.72
C GLY A 103 3.15 10.47 -10.85
N TYR A 104 3.42 11.52 -10.05
CA TYR A 104 2.63 12.74 -10.08
C TYR A 104 2.71 13.47 -11.44
N PRO A 105 3.89 13.77 -12.01
CA PRO A 105 3.99 14.36 -13.34
C PRO A 105 3.34 13.50 -14.43
N THR A 106 3.51 12.18 -14.35
CA THR A 106 2.91 11.24 -15.30
C THR A 106 1.39 11.26 -15.22
N ALA A 107 0.82 11.19 -14.02
CA ALA A 107 -0.62 11.25 -13.79
C ALA A 107 -1.21 12.61 -14.22
N TYR A 108 -0.49 13.71 -13.93
CA TYR A 108 -0.89 15.05 -14.35
C TYR A 108 -0.94 15.16 -15.88
N PHE A 109 0.08 14.66 -16.58
CA PHE A 109 0.08 14.61 -18.04
C PHE A 109 -1.10 13.80 -18.57
N LEU A 110 -1.36 12.60 -18.05
CA LEU A 110 -2.47 11.74 -18.45
C LEU A 110 -3.84 12.41 -18.22
N ALA A 111 -4.02 13.10 -17.10
CA ALA A 111 -5.27 13.80 -16.78
C ALA A 111 -5.53 14.98 -17.71
N ARG A 112 -4.47 15.68 -18.18
CA ARG A 112 -4.57 16.92 -18.97
C ARG A 112 -4.45 16.72 -20.47
N ILE A 113 -4.04 15.55 -20.95
CA ILE A 113 -3.93 15.27 -22.38
C ILE A 113 -5.31 15.42 -23.05
N ARG A 114 -5.35 16.18 -24.15
CA ARG A 114 -6.57 16.42 -24.93
C ARG A 114 -6.69 15.50 -26.14
N PHE A 115 -5.57 15.00 -26.63
CA PHE A 115 -5.46 14.17 -27.82
C PHE A 115 -5.03 12.76 -27.43
N GLY A 116 -5.67 11.77 -28.03
CA GLY A 116 -5.34 10.37 -27.79
C GLY A 116 -6.40 9.63 -26.97
N ASN A 117 -6.30 8.31 -27.00
CA ASN A 117 -7.18 7.43 -26.23
C ASN A 117 -6.60 7.25 -24.82
N LYS A 118 -7.09 8.03 -23.83
CA LYS A 118 -6.70 7.92 -22.42
C LYS A 118 -6.82 6.48 -21.91
N ALA A 119 -7.87 5.77 -22.34
CA ALA A 119 -8.08 4.38 -21.95
C ALA A 119 -6.95 3.47 -22.46
N LEU A 120 -6.44 3.71 -23.69
CA LEU A 120 -5.30 2.97 -24.21
C LEU A 120 -4.03 3.26 -23.42
N LEU A 121 -3.77 4.51 -23.04
CA LEU A 121 -2.59 4.86 -22.24
C LEU A 121 -2.64 4.23 -20.85
N LEU A 122 -3.81 4.24 -20.20
CA LEU A 122 -4.02 3.55 -18.93
C LEU A 122 -3.88 2.02 -19.10
N PHE A 123 -4.43 1.45 -20.16
CA PHE A 123 -4.24 0.04 -20.47
C PHE A 123 -2.76 -0.33 -20.64
N LEU A 124 -2.00 0.46 -21.39
CA LEU A 124 -0.57 0.25 -21.57
C LEU A 124 0.22 0.37 -20.26
N LEU A 125 -0.20 1.24 -19.33
CA LEU A 125 0.39 1.35 -18.00
C LEU A 125 0.26 0.04 -17.21
N PHE A 126 -0.85 -0.68 -17.38
CA PHE A 126 -1.09 -1.95 -16.69
C PHE A 126 -0.65 -3.19 -17.49
N LEU A 127 -0.27 -3.04 -18.76
CA LEU A 127 0.17 -4.15 -19.60
C LEU A 127 1.28 -5.00 -18.96
N PRO A 128 2.31 -4.42 -18.28
CA PRO A 128 3.34 -5.20 -17.62
C PRO A 128 2.82 -6.15 -16.53
N PHE A 129 1.64 -5.89 -15.96
CA PHE A 129 1.06 -6.76 -14.92
C PHE A 129 0.59 -8.12 -15.41
N TRP A 130 0.47 -8.31 -16.72
CA TRP A 130 0.15 -9.61 -17.31
C TRP A 130 1.34 -10.57 -17.32
N VAL A 131 2.54 -10.04 -17.09
CA VAL A 131 3.75 -10.85 -16.89
C VAL A 131 3.91 -11.17 -15.40
N SER A 132 4.32 -12.39 -15.07
CA SER A 132 4.58 -12.80 -13.69
C SER A 132 5.51 -11.81 -12.96
N TYR A 133 5.16 -11.49 -11.72
CA TYR A 133 5.95 -10.59 -10.87
C TYR A 133 7.39 -11.08 -10.68
N ILE A 134 7.58 -12.37 -10.44
CA ILE A 134 8.90 -12.97 -10.27
C ILE A 134 9.75 -12.81 -11.54
N ILE A 135 9.19 -13.15 -12.71
CA ILE A 135 9.89 -13.02 -13.99
C ILE A 135 10.32 -11.57 -14.26
N ARG A 136 9.43 -10.63 -13.99
CA ARG A 136 9.74 -9.19 -14.13
C ARG A 136 10.85 -8.75 -13.19
N THR A 137 10.83 -9.22 -11.94
CA THR A 137 11.87 -8.90 -10.96
C THR A 137 13.21 -9.52 -11.37
N MET A 138 13.20 -10.76 -11.86
CA MET A 138 14.42 -11.43 -12.38
C MET A 138 14.99 -10.72 -13.61
N ALA A 139 14.14 -10.13 -14.47
CA ALA A 139 14.63 -9.37 -15.62
C ALA A 139 15.51 -8.17 -15.20
N TRP A 140 15.26 -7.56 -14.04
CA TRP A 140 16.11 -6.48 -13.51
C TRP A 140 17.53 -6.95 -13.21
N ILE A 141 17.76 -8.24 -12.89
CA ILE A 141 19.10 -8.81 -12.71
C ILE A 141 19.91 -8.68 -14.01
N SER A 142 19.27 -8.98 -15.14
CA SER A 142 19.91 -8.83 -16.47
C SER A 142 20.09 -7.38 -16.89
N VAL A 143 19.20 -6.48 -16.43
CA VAL A 143 19.25 -5.06 -16.81
C VAL A 143 20.31 -4.30 -16.00
N LEU A 144 20.36 -4.55 -14.66
CA LEU A 144 21.25 -3.84 -13.73
C LEU A 144 22.60 -4.53 -13.50
N GLY A 145 22.81 -5.74 -14.03
CA GLY A 145 24.06 -6.48 -13.88
C GLY A 145 25.27 -5.72 -14.43
N LYS A 146 26.48 -6.13 -14.06
CA LYS A 146 27.74 -5.50 -14.52
C LYS A 146 27.85 -5.49 -16.06
N THR A 147 27.41 -6.56 -16.70
CA THR A 147 27.33 -6.68 -18.18
C THR A 147 25.92 -6.43 -18.70
N GLY A 148 25.07 -5.81 -17.89
CA GLY A 148 23.67 -5.55 -18.21
C GLY A 148 23.47 -4.37 -19.15
N ALA A 149 22.23 -4.22 -19.64
CA ALA A 149 21.89 -3.22 -20.66
C ALA A 149 22.21 -1.78 -20.22
N VAL A 150 22.00 -1.45 -18.92
CA VAL A 150 22.28 -0.10 -18.42
C VAL A 150 23.78 0.19 -18.40
N ASN A 151 24.59 -0.67 -17.85
CA ASN A 151 26.05 -0.49 -17.82
C ASN A 151 26.63 -0.44 -19.24
N THR A 152 26.21 -1.37 -20.12
CA THR A 152 26.64 -1.38 -21.52
C THR A 152 26.30 -0.09 -22.24
N ALA A 153 25.11 0.45 -22.05
CA ALA A 153 24.71 1.71 -22.65
C ALA A 153 25.49 2.90 -22.10
N LEU A 154 25.73 2.97 -20.77
CA LEU A 154 26.50 4.07 -20.16
C LEU A 154 27.96 4.09 -20.60
N ILE A 155 28.58 2.92 -20.75
CA ILE A 155 29.95 2.77 -21.26
C ILE A 155 30.00 3.17 -22.76
N ALA A 156 29.05 2.70 -23.55
CA ALA A 156 29.00 3.04 -24.99
C ALA A 156 28.77 4.53 -25.24
N LEU A 157 28.08 5.22 -24.31
CA LEU A 157 27.88 6.68 -24.37
C LEU A 157 29.08 7.48 -23.81
N GLY A 158 30.11 6.81 -23.29
CA GLY A 158 31.26 7.45 -22.66
C GLY A 158 30.97 8.20 -21.38
N ILE A 159 29.87 7.84 -20.67
CA ILE A 159 29.46 8.44 -19.40
C ILE A 159 30.23 7.85 -18.23
N ILE A 160 30.57 6.56 -18.32
CA ILE A 160 31.37 5.82 -17.32
C ILE A 160 32.43 4.99 -18.02
N ASP A 161 33.57 4.81 -17.36
CA ASP A 161 34.68 3.99 -17.86
C ASP A 161 34.61 2.54 -17.38
N GLU A 162 34.02 2.31 -16.19
CA GLU A 162 33.88 1.00 -15.56
C GLU A 162 32.42 0.71 -15.18
N PRO A 163 31.98 -0.58 -15.17
CA PRO A 163 30.62 -0.96 -14.80
C PRO A 163 30.30 -0.59 -13.35
N LEU A 164 29.18 0.10 -13.15
CA LEU A 164 28.65 0.40 -11.81
C LEU A 164 28.06 -0.85 -11.17
N ALA A 165 28.29 -1.00 -9.86
CA ALA A 165 27.68 -2.05 -9.04
C ALA A 165 26.24 -1.64 -8.66
N MET A 166 25.30 -1.73 -9.62
CA MET A 166 23.91 -1.34 -9.43
C MET A 166 23.02 -2.48 -8.89
N LEU A 167 23.50 -3.73 -8.88
CA LEU A 167 22.76 -4.91 -8.47
C LEU A 167 23.23 -5.38 -7.08
N TYR A 168 22.35 -6.05 -6.36
CA TYR A 168 22.55 -6.61 -5.02
C TYR A 168 22.85 -5.53 -3.96
N ASN A 169 22.04 -4.48 -3.96
CA ASN A 169 22.11 -3.38 -2.99
C ASN A 169 20.74 -2.72 -2.82
N ASP A 170 20.65 -1.74 -1.93
CA ASP A 170 19.42 -0.98 -1.66
C ASP A 170 18.86 -0.28 -2.90
N PHE A 171 19.72 0.18 -3.79
CA PHE A 171 19.31 0.85 -5.03
C PHE A 171 18.51 -0.08 -5.95
N SER A 172 19.00 -1.30 -6.18
CA SER A 172 18.29 -2.27 -7.03
C SER A 172 16.95 -2.68 -6.46
N VAL A 173 16.85 -2.79 -5.13
CA VAL A 173 15.58 -3.07 -4.44
C VAL A 173 14.60 -1.92 -4.65
N VAL A 174 15.01 -0.68 -4.41
CA VAL A 174 14.15 0.51 -4.63
C VAL A 174 13.71 0.58 -6.08
N MET A 175 14.61 0.38 -7.04
CA MET A 175 14.28 0.40 -8.48
C MET A 175 13.23 -0.67 -8.84
N GLY A 176 13.40 -1.90 -8.36
CA GLY A 176 12.44 -2.99 -8.57
C GLY A 176 11.07 -2.70 -7.96
N LEU A 177 11.06 -2.16 -6.72
CA LEU A 177 9.82 -1.78 -6.04
C LEU A 177 9.14 -0.59 -6.72
N VAL A 178 9.89 0.46 -7.13
CA VAL A 178 9.34 1.61 -7.87
C VAL A 178 8.70 1.13 -9.17
N TYR A 179 9.39 0.32 -9.95
CA TYR A 179 8.84 -0.23 -11.19
C TYR A 179 7.51 -0.97 -10.96
N PHE A 180 7.42 -1.73 -9.88
CA PHE A 180 6.21 -2.47 -9.54
C PHE A 180 5.08 -1.56 -9.03
N LEU A 181 5.40 -0.57 -8.20
CA LEU A 181 4.39 0.24 -7.50
C LEU A 181 3.98 1.51 -8.25
N LEU A 182 4.77 1.96 -9.22
CA LEU A 182 4.52 3.18 -9.98
C LEU A 182 3.12 3.23 -10.63
N PRO A 183 2.60 2.18 -11.28
CA PRO A 183 1.24 2.21 -11.83
C PRO A 183 0.15 2.42 -10.78
N TYR A 184 0.31 1.87 -9.57
CA TYR A 184 -0.63 2.11 -8.48
C TYR A 184 -0.62 3.56 -8.01
N MET A 185 0.57 4.18 -7.93
CA MET A 185 0.69 5.60 -7.61
C MET A 185 0.02 6.45 -8.69
N ILE A 186 0.32 6.20 -9.97
CA ILE A 186 -0.21 6.96 -11.10
C ILE A 186 -1.73 6.92 -11.14
N ILE A 187 -2.36 5.73 -10.98
CA ILE A 187 -3.81 5.63 -11.09
C ILE A 187 -4.53 6.36 -9.94
N ASN A 188 -4.02 6.29 -8.70
CA ASN A 188 -4.62 6.99 -7.58
C ASN A 188 -4.58 8.51 -7.76
N ILE A 189 -3.44 9.04 -8.22
CA ILE A 189 -3.29 10.46 -8.52
C ILE A 189 -4.14 10.85 -9.73
N TYR A 190 -4.14 10.03 -10.79
CA TYR A 190 -4.93 10.28 -12.00
C TYR A 190 -6.42 10.40 -11.72
N VAL A 191 -7.00 9.47 -10.95
CA VAL A 191 -8.43 9.48 -10.60
C VAL A 191 -8.79 10.77 -9.85
N SER A 192 -7.94 11.21 -8.94
CA SER A 192 -8.14 12.46 -8.23
C SER A 192 -8.03 13.68 -9.14
N LEU A 193 -7.04 13.72 -10.04
CA LEU A 193 -6.83 14.82 -10.99
C LEU A 193 -7.91 14.89 -12.09
N ASP A 194 -8.38 13.75 -12.57
CA ASP A 194 -9.41 13.70 -13.63
C ASP A 194 -10.79 14.10 -13.08
N GLY A 195 -11.00 13.94 -11.76
CA GLY A 195 -12.20 14.40 -11.05
C GLY A 195 -12.25 15.92 -10.76
N ILE A 196 -11.14 16.66 -10.96
CA ILE A 196 -11.11 18.10 -10.75
C ILE A 196 -11.81 18.82 -11.92
N ASP A 197 -12.83 19.65 -11.60
CA ASP A 197 -13.50 20.45 -12.62
C ASP A 197 -12.51 21.45 -13.25
N ARG A 198 -12.37 21.35 -14.56
CA ARG A 198 -11.48 22.24 -15.35
C ARG A 198 -11.87 23.71 -15.28
N ASN A 199 -13.13 24.00 -14.96
CA ASN A 199 -13.60 25.37 -14.79
C ASN A 199 -12.93 26.06 -13.59
N LEU A 200 -12.54 25.33 -12.54
CA LEU A 200 -11.79 25.88 -11.40
C LEU A 200 -10.43 26.43 -11.83
N GLU A 201 -9.70 25.67 -12.69
CA GLU A 201 -8.42 26.14 -13.23
C GLU A 201 -8.60 27.31 -14.20
N ALA A 202 -9.65 27.29 -15.01
CA ALA A 202 -9.97 28.39 -15.93
C ALA A 202 -10.32 29.66 -15.15
N SER A 203 -11.13 29.56 -14.09
CA SER A 203 -11.50 30.69 -13.22
C SER A 203 -10.28 31.29 -12.52
N ALA A 204 -9.37 30.46 -11.99
CA ALA A 204 -8.14 30.94 -11.38
C ALA A 204 -7.29 31.75 -12.37
N ARG A 205 -7.19 31.29 -13.62
CA ARG A 205 -6.45 32.01 -14.68
C ARG A 205 -7.15 33.33 -15.06
N THR A 206 -8.48 33.36 -15.08
CA THR A 206 -9.24 34.60 -15.35
C THR A 206 -9.01 35.62 -14.24
N LEU A 207 -8.79 35.19 -13.00
CA LEU A 207 -8.43 36.03 -11.85
C LEU A 207 -6.94 36.46 -11.87
N GLY A 208 -6.16 36.09 -12.90
CA GLY A 208 -4.78 36.53 -13.10
C GLY A 208 -3.72 35.56 -12.57
N CYS A 209 -4.10 34.38 -12.13
CA CYS A 209 -3.11 33.36 -11.67
C CYS A 209 -2.27 32.85 -12.86
N SER A 210 -0.95 32.79 -12.65
CA SER A 210 -0.04 32.12 -13.57
C SER A 210 -0.30 30.59 -13.59
N PRO A 211 0.16 29.85 -14.62
CA PRO A 211 0.00 28.39 -14.66
C PRO A 211 0.56 27.69 -13.42
N TRP A 212 1.69 28.17 -12.89
CA TRP A 212 2.30 27.62 -11.69
C TRP A 212 1.50 27.92 -10.41
N GLN A 213 0.94 29.13 -10.31
CA GLN A 213 0.04 29.49 -9.21
C GLN A 213 -1.24 28.66 -9.24
N THR A 214 -1.87 28.53 -10.43
CA THR A 214 -3.04 27.65 -10.62
C THR A 214 -2.74 26.20 -10.19
N PHE A 215 -1.58 25.69 -10.57
CA PHE A 215 -1.16 24.36 -10.15
C PHE A 215 -1.03 24.26 -8.63
N ARG A 216 -0.27 25.19 -8.03
CA ARG A 216 0.06 25.14 -6.59
C ARG A 216 -1.16 25.42 -5.68
N GLU A 217 -2.04 26.32 -6.09
CA GLU A 217 -3.15 26.79 -5.25
C GLU A 217 -4.48 26.08 -5.53
N VAL A 218 -4.65 25.50 -6.71
CA VAL A 218 -5.90 24.82 -7.08
C VAL A 218 -5.66 23.34 -7.32
N THR A 219 -4.81 22.98 -8.30
CA THR A 219 -4.69 21.60 -8.74
C THR A 219 -4.03 20.69 -7.69
N LEU A 220 -2.89 21.12 -7.12
CA LEU A 220 -2.16 20.34 -6.14
C LEU A 220 -2.98 20.06 -4.87
N PRO A 221 -3.60 21.07 -4.20
CA PRO A 221 -4.42 20.82 -3.02
C PRO A 221 -5.60 19.88 -3.28
N LEU A 222 -6.29 20.04 -4.40
CA LEU A 222 -7.44 19.21 -4.77
C LEU A 222 -7.02 17.77 -5.15
N SER A 223 -5.77 17.55 -5.55
CA SER A 223 -5.24 16.22 -5.86
C SER A 223 -4.54 15.52 -4.69
N LEU A 224 -4.33 16.21 -3.55
CA LEU A 224 -3.69 15.63 -2.35
C LEU A 224 -4.38 14.35 -1.85
N PRO A 225 -5.72 14.21 -1.87
CA PRO A 225 -6.36 12.97 -1.46
C PRO A 225 -5.91 11.76 -2.31
N GLY A 226 -5.79 11.94 -3.64
CA GLY A 226 -5.30 10.89 -4.53
C GLY A 226 -3.82 10.59 -4.34
N LEU A 227 -2.99 11.62 -4.15
CA LEU A 227 -1.57 11.47 -3.84
C LEU A 227 -1.39 10.74 -2.50
N GLY A 228 -2.13 11.14 -1.46
CA GLY A 228 -2.07 10.50 -0.15
C GLY A 228 -2.50 9.03 -0.18
N ALA A 229 -3.60 8.71 -0.87
CA ALA A 229 -4.05 7.33 -1.05
C ALA A 229 -3.01 6.50 -1.82
N GLY A 230 -2.42 7.07 -2.88
CA GLY A 230 -1.33 6.44 -3.64
C GLY A 230 -0.09 6.19 -2.78
N CYS A 231 0.33 7.18 -1.99
CA CYS A 231 1.46 7.05 -1.07
C CYS A 231 1.22 5.96 -0.03
N MET A 232 0.03 5.93 0.57
CA MET A 232 -0.33 4.92 1.56
C MET A 232 -0.31 3.51 0.98
N LEU A 233 -0.94 3.33 -0.20
CA LEU A 233 -0.97 2.04 -0.87
C LEU A 233 0.45 1.58 -1.24
N CYS A 234 1.26 2.44 -1.86
CA CYS A 234 2.64 2.12 -2.25
C CYS A 234 3.50 1.80 -1.02
N PHE A 235 3.36 2.55 0.07
CA PHE A 235 4.12 2.30 1.29
C PHE A 235 3.80 0.93 1.90
N VAL A 236 2.52 0.60 2.06
CA VAL A 236 2.09 -0.69 2.64
C VAL A 236 2.53 -1.86 1.77
N LEU A 237 2.37 -1.74 0.45
CA LEU A 237 2.79 -2.79 -0.48
C LEU A 237 4.32 -2.94 -0.54
N ALA A 238 5.07 -1.83 -0.46
CA ALA A 238 6.53 -1.87 -0.38
C ALA A 238 6.99 -2.55 0.90
N ALA A 239 6.43 -2.15 2.06
CA ALA A 239 6.80 -2.68 3.37
C ALA A 239 6.43 -4.17 3.53
N GLY A 240 5.40 -4.65 2.82
CA GLY A 240 5.01 -6.06 2.79
C GLY A 240 5.73 -6.89 1.72
N SER A 241 6.58 -6.29 0.88
CA SER A 241 7.26 -7.00 -0.20
C SER A 241 8.45 -7.82 0.33
N TYR A 242 8.56 -9.10 -0.06
CA TYR A 242 9.73 -9.94 0.24
C TYR A 242 10.47 -10.38 -1.03
N VAL A 243 9.77 -10.58 -2.15
CA VAL A 243 10.36 -11.13 -3.38
C VAL A 243 11.41 -10.21 -3.97
N THR A 244 11.11 -8.90 -4.07
CA THR A 244 12.05 -7.94 -4.67
C THR A 244 13.31 -7.78 -3.82
N PRO A 245 13.24 -7.56 -2.48
CA PRO A 245 14.43 -7.54 -1.65
C PRO A 245 15.26 -8.83 -1.72
N ARG A 246 14.61 -9.98 -1.73
CA ARG A 246 15.28 -11.28 -1.79
C ARG A 246 16.01 -11.55 -3.11
N LEU A 247 15.46 -11.06 -4.23
CA LEU A 247 16.05 -11.29 -5.56
C LEU A 247 17.06 -10.20 -5.96
N LEU A 248 16.84 -8.96 -5.57
CA LEU A 248 17.65 -7.82 -5.99
C LEU A 248 18.52 -7.26 -4.87
N GLY A 249 18.21 -7.55 -3.62
CA GLY A 249 18.98 -7.11 -2.46
C GLY A 249 20.32 -7.83 -2.33
N GLY A 250 21.23 -7.20 -1.60
CA GLY A 250 22.54 -7.74 -1.26
C GLY A 250 22.58 -8.29 0.18
N PRO A 251 23.77 -8.75 0.60
CA PRO A 251 23.97 -9.27 1.96
C PRO A 251 23.63 -8.27 3.06
N ASP A 252 23.80 -6.99 2.79
CA ASP A 252 23.54 -5.89 3.73
C ASP A 252 22.10 -5.37 3.67
N THR A 253 21.30 -5.88 2.71
CA THR A 253 19.90 -5.46 2.56
C THR A 253 19.02 -6.23 3.53
N LEU A 254 18.57 -5.55 4.57
CA LEU A 254 17.74 -6.14 5.60
C LEU A 254 16.28 -5.69 5.42
N PHE A 255 15.39 -6.66 5.14
CA PHE A 255 13.96 -6.42 4.99
C PHE A 255 13.16 -7.30 5.95
N PHE A 256 12.23 -6.72 6.66
CA PHE A 256 11.48 -7.42 7.71
C PHE A 256 10.64 -8.60 7.19
N PRO A 257 9.93 -8.50 6.04
CA PRO A 257 9.27 -9.65 5.43
C PRO A 257 10.22 -10.78 5.02
N ASP A 258 11.49 -10.46 4.68
CA ASP A 258 12.48 -11.48 4.39
C ASP A 258 12.92 -12.22 5.65
N LEU A 259 12.98 -11.54 6.81
CA LEU A 259 13.21 -12.19 8.11
C LEU A 259 12.06 -13.12 8.50
N ILE A 260 10.81 -12.75 8.19
CA ILE A 260 9.65 -13.63 8.38
C ILE A 260 9.79 -14.89 7.51
N TYR A 261 10.13 -14.70 6.23
CA TYR A 261 10.37 -15.81 5.31
C TYR A 261 11.50 -16.72 5.80
N GLU A 262 12.60 -16.14 6.25
CA GLU A 262 13.76 -16.88 6.79
C GLU A 262 13.36 -17.73 8.00
N ALA A 263 12.65 -17.14 8.97
CA ALA A 263 12.20 -17.86 10.15
C ALA A 263 11.24 -19.02 9.80
N ILE A 264 10.22 -18.77 8.97
CA ILE A 264 9.20 -19.77 8.66
C ILE A 264 9.68 -20.84 7.70
N ILE A 265 10.36 -20.47 6.62
CA ILE A 265 10.68 -21.38 5.50
C ILE A 265 12.06 -21.98 5.63
N SER A 266 13.08 -21.17 6.01
CA SER A 266 14.46 -21.66 6.07
C SER A 266 14.77 -22.34 7.41
N GLN A 267 14.30 -21.75 8.52
CA GLN A 267 14.55 -22.25 9.87
C GLN A 267 13.42 -23.14 10.40
N LEU A 268 12.27 -23.19 9.70
CA LEU A 268 11.05 -23.88 10.13
C LEU A 268 10.59 -23.46 11.55
N ASP A 269 10.93 -22.23 11.96
CA ASP A 269 10.56 -21.64 13.25
C ASP A 269 9.28 -20.80 13.10
N TRP A 270 8.15 -21.52 13.10
CA TRP A 270 6.84 -20.91 12.96
C TRP A 270 6.47 -19.99 14.12
N PRO A 271 6.75 -20.32 15.39
CA PRO A 271 6.47 -19.42 16.50
C PRO A 271 7.16 -18.06 16.37
N THR A 272 8.48 -18.03 16.10
CA THR A 272 9.22 -16.77 15.89
C THR A 272 8.73 -16.03 14.65
N GLY A 273 8.55 -16.73 13.51
CA GLY A 273 8.01 -16.12 12.30
C GLY A 273 6.60 -15.53 12.50
N SER A 274 5.78 -16.16 13.36
CA SER A 274 4.46 -15.63 13.73
C SER A 274 4.56 -14.35 14.56
N VAL A 275 5.48 -14.26 15.53
CA VAL A 275 5.74 -13.02 16.29
C VAL A 275 6.14 -11.89 15.34
N LEU A 276 7.08 -12.13 14.44
CA LEU A 276 7.51 -11.15 13.45
C LEU A 276 6.35 -10.70 12.57
N SER A 277 5.52 -11.65 12.11
CA SER A 277 4.34 -11.34 11.29
C SER A 277 3.33 -10.44 12.03
N VAL A 278 3.08 -10.71 13.31
CA VAL A 278 2.20 -9.87 14.14
C VAL A 278 2.80 -8.49 14.38
N ILE A 279 4.10 -8.38 14.61
CA ILE A 279 4.78 -7.08 14.77
C ILE A 279 4.65 -6.25 13.48
N LEU A 280 4.87 -6.85 12.32
CA LEU A 280 4.70 -6.16 11.03
C LEU A 280 3.25 -5.72 10.82
N LEU A 281 2.29 -6.61 11.08
CA LEU A 281 0.86 -6.31 10.97
C LEU A 281 0.46 -5.14 11.87
N LEU A 282 0.89 -5.14 13.14
CA LEU A 282 0.58 -4.08 14.10
C LEU A 282 1.23 -2.75 13.71
N SER A 283 2.50 -2.78 13.26
CA SER A 283 3.21 -1.56 12.85
C SER A 283 2.60 -0.93 11.59
N LEU A 284 2.23 -1.73 10.58
CA LEU A 284 1.51 -1.23 9.40
C LEU A 284 0.09 -0.80 9.75
N GLY A 285 -0.62 -1.55 10.59
CA GLY A 285 -1.95 -1.18 11.07
C GLY A 285 -1.96 0.16 11.84
N LEU A 286 -0.96 0.37 12.70
CA LEU A 286 -0.77 1.65 13.41
C LEU A 286 -0.52 2.79 12.42
N LEU A 287 0.33 2.58 11.42
CA LEU A 287 0.63 3.57 10.39
C LEU A 287 -0.63 3.94 9.61
N VAL A 288 -1.45 2.95 9.20
CA VAL A 288 -2.74 3.18 8.52
C VAL A 288 -3.70 3.95 9.43
N ALA A 289 -3.78 3.60 10.72
CA ALA A 289 -4.64 4.29 11.68
C ALA A 289 -4.22 5.75 11.88
N VAL A 290 -2.91 6.01 12.00
CA VAL A 290 -2.34 7.35 12.09
C VAL A 290 -2.65 8.15 10.82
N TYR A 291 -2.40 7.56 9.65
CA TYR A 291 -2.72 8.20 8.37
C TYR A 291 -4.20 8.58 8.28
N ASN A 292 -5.13 7.67 8.60
CA ASN A 292 -6.57 7.94 8.56
C ASN A 292 -7.00 9.05 9.54
N ARG A 293 -6.33 9.18 10.67
CA ARG A 293 -6.62 10.25 11.63
C ARG A 293 -6.21 11.64 11.12
N PHE A 294 -5.09 11.72 10.41
CA PHE A 294 -4.57 13.00 9.90
C PHE A 294 -5.14 13.37 8.53
N MET A 295 -5.48 12.38 7.70
CA MET A 295 -6.03 12.58 6.37
C MET A 295 -7.51 12.18 6.28
N SER A 296 -8.30 12.45 7.33
CA SER A 296 -9.74 12.30 7.23
C SER A 296 -10.26 13.15 6.07
N LEU A 297 -10.61 12.48 4.97
CA LEU A 297 -11.06 13.09 3.71
C LEU A 297 -12.24 14.06 3.93
N SER A 298 -13.04 13.85 4.99
CA SER A 298 -14.15 14.72 5.37
C SER A 298 -13.71 16.13 5.77
N ASP A 299 -12.52 16.29 6.35
CA ASP A 299 -12.07 17.60 6.83
C ASP A 299 -11.44 18.43 5.71
N ILE A 300 -10.80 17.77 4.75
CA ILE A 300 -10.26 18.43 3.54
C ILE A 300 -11.42 18.95 2.68
N TYR A 301 -12.46 18.14 2.43
CA TYR A 301 -13.64 18.61 1.68
C TYR A 301 -14.43 19.70 2.43
N ARG A 302 -14.54 19.66 3.77
CA ARG A 302 -15.19 20.68 4.56
C ARG A 302 -14.44 22.02 4.58
N SER A 303 -13.13 22.03 4.46
CA SER A 303 -12.35 23.27 4.41
C SER A 303 -12.50 24.01 3.08
N PHE A 304 -12.86 23.32 1.99
CA PHE A 304 -13.10 23.89 0.66
C PHE A 304 -14.59 24.20 0.39
N ALA A 305 -15.51 23.69 1.23
CA ALA A 305 -16.95 23.97 1.13
C ALA A 305 -17.43 25.18 1.97
N ARG A 306 -16.52 25.85 2.65
CA ARG A 306 -16.70 27.16 3.31
C ARG A 306 -15.96 28.24 2.52
#